data_f3c9ab68d2722480fee1198360f14ae8
#
_entry.id   f3c9ab68d2722480fee1198360f14ae8
#
_cell.length_a   1.000
_cell.length_b   1.000
_cell.length_c   1.000
_cell.angle_alpha   90.00
_cell.angle_beta   90.00
_cell.angle_gamma   90.00
#
_symmetry.space_group_name_H-M   'P 1'
#
loop_
_entity.id
_entity.type
_entity.pdbx_description
1 polymer ?
#
loop_
_entity_poly.entity_id
_entity_poly.type
_entity_poly.pdbx_seq_one_letter_code
_entity_poly.pdbx_strand_id
1 'polypeptide(L)'
;SFFNQTGVMWSLAWGLVMLCINDAERLQTWAKTLLVLLICLVAFPADWSCIASLCVLSIGANRGNARRQIAWCVFYVSIYAAVYALALDPLYGLLQLCAVLSVPLLGLYNGRRGADPKLNRIMKWGFYVYYPLHLTIIGLLREFVL
;
A
#
# COMPACT_ATOMS: atom_id res chain seq x y z
N SER A 1 -13.63 8.82 15.95
CA SER A 1 -14.67 8.40 14.99
C SER A 1 -14.29 7.06 14.41
N PHE A 2 -15.26 6.15 14.33
CA PHE A 2 -15.06 4.75 13.89
C PHE A 2 -14.41 4.62 12.49
N PHE A 3 -14.62 5.61 11.64
CA PHE A 3 -14.05 5.64 10.27
C PHE A 3 -12.59 6.09 10.19
N ASN A 4 -12.01 6.61 11.24
CA ASN A 4 -10.65 7.14 11.21
C ASN A 4 -9.59 6.11 11.67
N GLN A 5 -9.97 4.83 11.81
CA GLN A 5 -9.08 3.76 12.30
C GLN A 5 -9.02 2.54 11.38
N THR A 6 -9.51 2.64 10.15
CA THR A 6 -9.31 1.58 9.16
C THR A 6 -7.86 1.65 8.69
N GLY A 7 -7.01 0.81 9.26
CA GLY A 7 -5.58 0.79 8.98
C GLY A 7 -5.25 0.43 7.53
N VAL A 8 -3.98 0.53 7.19
CA VAL A 8 -3.37 0.20 5.88
C VAL A 8 -3.87 -1.13 5.30
N MET A 9 -4.20 -2.11 6.15
CA MET A 9 -4.73 -3.41 5.73
C MET A 9 -6.05 -3.30 4.96
N TRP A 10 -6.90 -2.33 5.30
CA TRP A 10 -8.15 -2.07 4.59
C TRP A 10 -7.90 -1.62 3.14
N SER A 11 -7.01 -0.65 2.95
CA SER A 11 -6.62 -0.17 1.63
C SER A 11 -5.95 -1.25 0.77
N LEU A 12 -5.10 -2.09 1.39
CA LEU A 12 -4.46 -3.22 0.71
C LEU A 12 -5.48 -4.29 0.29
N ALA A 13 -6.44 -4.63 1.15
CA ALA A 13 -7.49 -5.59 0.83
C ALA A 13 -8.31 -5.12 -0.39
N TRP A 14 -8.74 -3.86 -0.41
CA TRP A 14 -9.46 -3.28 -1.55
C TRP A 14 -8.58 -3.18 -2.80
N GLY A 15 -7.28 -2.90 -2.66
CA GLY A 15 -6.34 -2.96 -3.78
C GLY A 15 -6.27 -4.34 -4.43
N LEU A 16 -6.29 -5.42 -3.64
CA LEU A 16 -6.35 -6.79 -4.15
C LEU A 16 -7.67 -7.09 -4.85
N VAL A 17 -8.80 -6.62 -4.31
CA VAL A 17 -10.12 -6.76 -4.97
C VAL A 17 -10.13 -6.02 -6.31
N MET A 18 -9.60 -4.79 -6.37
CA MET A 18 -9.47 -4.05 -7.64
C MET A 18 -8.63 -4.84 -8.66
N LEU A 19 -7.56 -5.47 -8.21
CA LEU A 19 -6.71 -6.29 -9.09
C LEU A 19 -7.46 -7.51 -9.62
N CYS A 20 -8.23 -8.21 -8.77
CA CYS A 20 -9.08 -9.31 -9.19
C CYS A 20 -10.14 -8.89 -10.22
N ILE A 21 -10.73 -7.70 -10.06
CA ILE A 21 -11.68 -7.13 -11.01
C ILE A 21 -10.99 -6.81 -12.35
N ASN A 22 -9.78 -6.24 -12.29
CA ASN A 22 -9.00 -5.96 -13.50
C ASN A 22 -8.66 -7.22 -14.28
N ASP A 23 -8.28 -8.29 -13.58
CA ASP A 23 -7.90 -9.58 -14.17
C ASP A 23 -9.13 -10.42 -14.61
N ALA A 24 -10.36 -10.02 -14.25
CA ALA A 24 -11.58 -10.72 -14.63
C ALA A 24 -11.89 -10.54 -16.13
N GLU A 25 -11.68 -11.57 -16.95
CA GLU A 25 -11.90 -11.53 -18.39
C GLU A 25 -13.38 -11.36 -18.80
N ARG A 26 -14.31 -11.77 -17.94
CA ARG A 26 -15.76 -11.74 -18.20
C ARG A 26 -16.39 -10.36 -18.07
N LEU A 27 -15.72 -9.41 -17.42
CA LEU A 27 -16.26 -8.08 -17.18
C LEU A 27 -15.91 -7.12 -18.32
N GLN A 28 -16.90 -6.36 -18.76
CA GLN A 28 -16.69 -5.30 -19.73
C GLN A 28 -15.88 -4.14 -19.12
N THR A 29 -15.11 -3.44 -19.93
CA THR A 29 -14.20 -2.37 -19.46
C THR A 29 -14.93 -1.28 -18.67
N TRP A 30 -16.13 -0.87 -19.10
CA TRP A 30 -16.92 0.13 -18.37
C TRP A 30 -17.33 -0.35 -16.97
N ALA A 31 -17.71 -1.64 -16.84
CA ALA A 31 -18.09 -2.23 -15.55
C ALA A 31 -16.88 -2.31 -14.61
N LYS A 32 -15.69 -2.67 -15.11
CA LYS A 32 -14.44 -2.63 -14.35
C LYS A 32 -14.15 -1.23 -13.82
N THR A 33 -14.25 -0.22 -14.68
CA THR A 33 -14.02 1.18 -14.29
C THR A 33 -15.01 1.63 -13.22
N LEU A 34 -16.28 1.30 -13.36
CA LEU A 34 -17.30 1.66 -12.40
C LEU A 34 -17.08 0.99 -11.04
N LEU A 35 -16.71 -0.30 -11.02
CA LEU A 35 -16.38 -1.03 -9.81
C LEU A 35 -15.16 -0.45 -9.11
N VAL A 36 -14.10 -0.11 -9.87
CA VAL A 36 -12.90 0.54 -9.31
C VAL A 36 -13.24 1.88 -8.68
N LEU A 37 -14.09 2.70 -9.32
CA LEU A 37 -14.56 3.97 -8.75
C LEU A 37 -15.37 3.78 -7.46
N LEU A 38 -16.27 2.79 -7.43
CA LEU A 38 -17.01 2.45 -6.19
C LEU A 38 -16.07 2.04 -5.06
N ILE A 39 -15.07 1.21 -5.36
CA ILE A 39 -14.08 0.79 -4.37
C ILE A 39 -13.26 2.00 -3.89
N CYS A 40 -12.91 2.94 -4.77
CA CYS A 40 -12.24 4.17 -4.37
C CYS A 40 -13.06 4.97 -3.34
N LEU A 41 -14.39 5.05 -3.53
CA LEU A 41 -15.28 5.72 -2.56
C LEU A 41 -15.30 4.99 -1.22
N VAL A 42 -15.33 3.65 -1.21
CA VAL A 42 -15.33 2.83 0.01
C VAL A 42 -13.96 2.87 0.72
N ALA A 43 -12.87 2.93 -0.03
CA ALA A 43 -11.52 2.98 0.50
C ALA A 43 -11.09 4.40 0.94
N PHE A 44 -11.86 5.44 0.56
CA PHE A 44 -11.52 6.85 0.85
C PHE A 44 -11.31 7.16 2.34
N PRO A 45 -12.11 6.59 3.30
CA PRO A 45 -11.93 6.87 4.72
C PRO A 45 -10.70 6.22 5.37
N ALA A 46 -9.91 5.44 4.63
CA ALA A 46 -8.70 4.79 5.16
C ALA A 46 -7.51 5.76 5.22
N ASP A 47 -6.53 5.49 6.09
CA ASP A 47 -5.35 6.33 6.31
C ASP A 47 -4.58 6.70 5.04
N TRP A 48 -4.43 5.72 4.13
CA TRP A 48 -3.80 5.93 2.82
C TRP A 48 -4.82 6.13 1.70
N SER A 49 -6.11 6.28 2.06
CA SER A 49 -7.19 6.55 1.14
C SER A 49 -7.22 5.57 -0.05
N CYS A 50 -7.90 5.92 -1.13
CA CYS A 50 -7.93 5.13 -2.37
C CYS A 50 -6.58 5.10 -3.10
N ILE A 51 -5.64 6.00 -2.78
CA ILE A 51 -4.32 6.10 -3.44
C ILE A 51 -3.51 4.82 -3.25
N ALA A 52 -3.51 4.23 -2.05
CA ALA A 52 -2.83 2.95 -1.81
C ALA A 52 -3.46 1.81 -2.62
N SER A 53 -4.78 1.74 -2.70
CA SER A 53 -5.49 0.73 -3.48
C SER A 53 -5.20 0.84 -4.98
N LEU A 54 -5.17 2.07 -5.51
CA LEU A 54 -4.80 2.34 -6.90
C LEU A 54 -3.33 2.05 -7.18
N CYS A 55 -2.45 2.30 -6.22
CA CYS A 55 -1.03 1.93 -6.32
C CYS A 55 -0.88 0.41 -6.48
N VAL A 56 -1.56 -0.39 -5.65
CA VAL A 56 -1.57 -1.86 -5.73
C VAL A 56 -2.09 -2.32 -7.09
N LEU A 57 -3.19 -1.75 -7.56
CA LEU A 57 -3.78 -2.05 -8.87
C LEU A 57 -2.76 -1.77 -9.99
N SER A 58 -2.15 -0.60 -9.99
CA SER A 58 -1.21 -0.19 -11.04
C SER A 58 0.06 -1.03 -11.06
N ILE A 59 0.62 -1.36 -9.89
CA ILE A 59 1.77 -2.26 -9.77
C ILE A 59 1.39 -3.66 -10.26
N GLY A 60 0.23 -4.17 -9.85
CA GLY A 60 -0.25 -5.49 -10.23
C GLY A 60 -0.58 -5.62 -11.73
N ALA A 61 -1.19 -4.59 -12.33
CA ALA A 61 -1.48 -4.55 -13.77
C ALA A 61 -0.23 -4.49 -14.65
N ASN A 62 0.90 -4.00 -14.11
CA ASN A 62 2.18 -3.93 -14.81
C ASN A 62 3.15 -5.05 -14.38
N ARG A 63 2.64 -6.25 -14.05
CA ARG A 63 3.46 -7.41 -13.72
C ARG A 63 4.46 -7.71 -14.82
N GLY A 64 5.72 -7.96 -14.44
CA GLY A 64 6.81 -8.26 -15.37
C GLY A 64 7.55 -7.04 -15.90
N ASN A 65 7.10 -5.82 -15.66
CA ASN A 65 7.80 -4.59 -16.04
C ASN A 65 8.20 -3.75 -14.83
N ALA A 66 9.34 -4.05 -14.22
CA ALA A 66 9.82 -3.40 -13.01
C ALA A 66 9.92 -1.86 -13.15
N ARG A 67 10.31 -1.36 -14.31
CA ARG A 67 10.41 0.09 -14.55
C ARG A 67 9.05 0.79 -14.44
N ARG A 68 8.01 0.19 -15.02
CA ARG A 68 6.63 0.73 -14.92
C ARG A 68 6.08 0.61 -13.51
N GLN A 69 6.33 -0.50 -12.82
CA GLN A 69 5.94 -0.67 -11.43
C GLN A 69 6.56 0.40 -10.52
N ILE A 70 7.87 0.65 -10.68
CA ILE A 70 8.59 1.69 -9.95
C ILE A 70 8.01 3.08 -10.28
N ALA A 71 7.82 3.38 -11.56
CA ALA A 71 7.27 4.67 -11.98
C ALA A 71 5.89 4.94 -11.36
N TRP A 72 4.99 3.96 -11.37
CA TRP A 72 3.67 4.08 -10.74
C TRP A 72 3.76 4.21 -9.22
N CYS A 73 4.65 3.45 -8.58
CA CYS A 73 4.88 3.56 -7.13
C CYS A 73 5.33 4.98 -6.75
N VAL A 74 6.35 5.50 -7.43
CA VAL A 74 6.86 6.87 -7.19
C VAL A 74 5.78 7.91 -7.47
N PHE A 75 5.00 7.76 -8.53
CA PHE A 75 3.92 8.66 -8.89
C PHE A 75 2.86 8.76 -7.78
N TYR A 76 2.35 7.60 -7.29
CA TYR A 76 1.33 7.60 -6.23
C TYR A 76 1.87 8.11 -4.89
N VAL A 77 3.11 7.75 -4.53
CA VAL A 77 3.76 8.28 -3.31
C VAL A 77 3.93 9.79 -3.41
N SER A 78 4.30 10.31 -4.57
CA SER A 78 4.45 11.76 -4.79
C SER A 78 3.11 12.49 -4.69
N ILE A 79 2.03 11.95 -5.26
CA ILE A 79 0.67 12.52 -5.10
C ILE A 79 0.29 12.53 -3.63
N TYR A 80 0.50 11.42 -2.92
CA TYR A 80 0.17 11.32 -1.51
C TYR A 80 0.95 12.32 -0.67
N ALA A 81 2.26 12.44 -0.91
CA ALA A 81 3.11 13.42 -0.26
C ALA A 81 2.66 14.87 -0.53
N ALA A 82 2.28 15.17 -1.77
CA ALA A 82 1.77 16.50 -2.14
C ALA A 82 0.44 16.82 -1.43
N VAL A 83 -0.49 15.87 -1.36
CA VAL A 83 -1.75 16.06 -0.64
C VAL A 83 -1.51 16.33 0.84
N TYR A 84 -0.62 15.58 1.47
CA TYR A 84 -0.28 15.78 2.88
C TYR A 84 0.45 17.09 3.14
N ALA A 85 1.37 17.48 2.26
CA ALA A 85 2.08 18.76 2.36
C ALA A 85 1.14 19.97 2.26
N LEU A 86 0.09 19.85 1.44
CA LEU A 86 -0.89 20.93 1.24
C LEU A 86 -2.00 20.94 2.30
N ALA A 87 -2.41 19.74 2.78
CA ALA A 87 -3.57 19.62 3.66
C ALA A 87 -3.23 19.68 5.15
N LEU A 88 -2.02 19.28 5.55
CA LEU A 88 -1.60 19.17 6.94
C LEU A 88 -0.37 20.04 7.24
N ASP A 89 0.81 19.55 6.83
CA ASP A 89 2.10 20.19 7.10
C ASP A 89 3.14 19.76 6.07
N PRO A 90 3.97 20.71 5.54
CA PRO A 90 5.06 20.38 4.60
C PRO A 90 6.03 19.32 5.12
N LEU A 91 6.30 19.30 6.45
CA LEU A 91 7.17 18.33 7.05
C LEU A 91 6.61 16.90 6.95
N TYR A 92 5.29 16.73 7.16
CA TYR A 92 4.62 15.46 6.99
C TYR A 92 4.66 14.98 5.54
N GLY A 93 4.46 15.89 4.57
CA GLY A 93 4.61 15.57 3.15
C GLY A 93 6.02 15.09 2.81
N LEU A 94 7.06 15.75 3.35
CA LEU A 94 8.45 15.34 3.17
C LEU A 94 8.73 13.95 3.75
N LEU A 95 8.20 13.66 4.95
CA LEU A 95 8.33 12.33 5.57
C LEU A 95 7.70 11.21 4.74
N GLN A 96 6.59 11.50 4.04
CA GLN A 96 5.95 10.52 3.14
C GLN A 96 6.85 10.15 1.96
N LEU A 97 7.71 11.07 1.49
CA LEU A 97 8.69 10.76 0.45
C LEU A 97 9.74 9.72 0.88
N CYS A 98 9.93 9.50 2.19
CA CYS A 98 10.78 8.41 2.67
C CYS A 98 10.29 7.03 2.19
N ALA A 99 9.02 6.87 1.84
CA ALA A 99 8.52 5.64 1.23
C ALA A 99 9.20 5.34 -0.12
N VAL A 100 9.74 6.35 -0.82
CA VAL A 100 10.53 6.16 -2.04
C VAL A 100 11.82 5.37 -1.78
N LEU A 101 12.32 5.36 -0.54
CA LEU A 101 13.47 4.51 -0.17
C LEU A 101 13.19 3.01 -0.31
N SER A 102 11.92 2.60 -0.40
CA SER A 102 11.55 1.21 -0.71
C SER A 102 11.72 0.84 -2.19
N VAL A 103 11.86 1.83 -3.09
CA VAL A 103 11.97 1.61 -4.54
C VAL A 103 13.19 0.76 -4.91
N PRO A 104 14.40 0.97 -4.38
CA PRO A 104 15.54 0.09 -4.64
C PRO A 104 15.27 -1.37 -4.25
N LEU A 105 14.55 -1.60 -3.15
CA LEU A 105 14.16 -2.94 -2.72
C LEU A 105 13.20 -3.60 -3.72
N LEU A 106 12.25 -2.84 -4.25
CA LEU A 106 11.36 -3.28 -5.32
C LEU A 106 12.14 -3.63 -6.60
N GLY A 107 13.15 -2.83 -6.94
CA GLY A 107 14.01 -3.06 -8.09
C GLY A 107 14.89 -4.32 -7.97
N LEU A 108 15.28 -4.67 -6.74
CA LEU A 108 16.06 -5.88 -6.44
C LEU A 108 15.20 -7.14 -6.35
N TYR A 109 13.86 -7.00 -6.27
CA TYR A 109 12.96 -8.14 -6.15
C TYR A 109 12.86 -8.91 -7.47
N ASN A 110 13.26 -10.16 -7.44
CA ASN A 110 13.29 -11.05 -8.61
C ASN A 110 11.98 -11.84 -8.85
N GLY A 111 10.92 -11.55 -8.12
CA GLY A 111 9.61 -12.23 -8.22
C GLY A 111 9.59 -13.66 -7.69
N ARG A 112 10.68 -14.17 -7.13
CA ARG A 112 10.79 -15.53 -6.63
C ARG A 112 10.90 -15.55 -5.10
N ARG A 113 10.29 -16.53 -4.48
CA ARG A 113 10.54 -16.83 -3.06
C ARG A 113 11.96 -17.39 -2.92
N GLY A 114 12.63 -17.07 -1.82
CA GLY A 114 13.92 -17.66 -1.50
C GLY A 114 13.92 -19.18 -1.57
N ALA A 115 15.04 -19.76 -1.93
CA ALA A 115 15.17 -21.20 -2.15
C ALA A 115 15.00 -22.04 -0.86
N ASP A 116 15.25 -21.47 0.31
CA ASP A 116 15.18 -22.15 1.58
C ASP A 116 13.78 -22.08 2.21
N PRO A 117 13.02 -23.21 2.32
CA PRO A 117 11.68 -23.22 2.88
C PRO A 117 11.64 -22.89 4.38
N LYS A 118 12.72 -23.18 5.12
CA LYS A 118 12.82 -22.85 6.55
C LYS A 118 12.94 -21.35 6.76
N LEU A 119 13.82 -20.70 5.99
CA LEU A 119 14.01 -19.25 6.03
C LEU A 119 12.71 -18.52 5.62
N ASN A 120 12.03 -18.98 4.59
CA ASN A 120 10.74 -18.42 4.16
C ASN A 120 9.68 -18.50 5.25
N ARG A 121 9.65 -19.59 6.01
CA ARG A 121 8.74 -19.76 7.15
C ARG A 121 9.07 -18.82 8.29
N ILE A 122 10.35 -18.69 8.65
CA ILE A 122 10.83 -17.77 9.70
C ILE A 122 10.50 -16.32 9.32
N MET A 123 10.80 -15.91 8.09
CA MET A 123 10.51 -14.58 7.59
C MET A 123 9.00 -14.29 7.64
N LYS A 124 8.16 -15.24 7.21
CA LYS A 124 6.70 -15.09 7.26
C LYS A 124 6.21 -14.84 8.69
N TRP A 125 6.62 -15.68 9.64
CA TRP A 125 6.23 -15.52 11.04
C TRP A 125 6.84 -14.26 11.66
N GLY A 126 8.07 -13.91 11.30
CA GLY A 126 8.72 -12.69 11.71
C GLY A 126 7.90 -11.44 11.36
N PHE A 127 7.37 -11.34 10.14
CA PHE A 127 6.49 -10.24 9.73
C PHE A 127 5.17 -10.21 10.52
N TYR A 128 4.55 -11.37 10.76
CA TYR A 128 3.31 -11.42 11.53
C TYR A 128 3.48 -11.01 12.99
N VAL A 129 4.62 -11.29 13.59
CA VAL A 129 4.96 -10.87 14.97
C VAL A 129 5.43 -9.42 15.00
N TYR A 130 6.24 -9.01 14.02
CA TYR A 130 6.77 -7.65 13.94
C TYR A 130 5.66 -6.59 13.89
N TYR A 131 4.60 -6.83 13.10
CA TYR A 131 3.54 -5.85 12.92
C TYR A 131 2.80 -5.50 14.23
N PRO A 132 2.26 -6.43 15.01
CA PRO A 132 1.68 -6.10 16.30
C PRO A 132 2.71 -5.60 17.32
N LEU A 133 3.94 -6.13 17.29
CA LEU A 133 4.98 -5.76 18.24
C LEU A 133 5.36 -4.28 18.12
N HIS A 134 5.66 -3.80 16.90
CA HIS A 134 6.06 -2.39 16.73
C HIS A 134 4.92 -1.42 17.04
N LEU A 135 3.66 -1.77 16.73
CA LEU A 135 2.50 -0.96 17.11
C LEU A 135 2.33 -0.90 18.63
N THR A 136 2.53 -2.01 19.32
CA THR A 136 2.50 -2.06 20.79
C THR A 136 3.60 -1.18 21.38
N ILE A 137 4.83 -1.26 20.85
CA ILE A 137 5.95 -0.43 21.29
C ILE A 137 5.64 1.05 21.09
N ILE A 138 5.13 1.44 19.91
CA ILE A 138 4.76 2.83 19.62
C ILE A 138 3.64 3.29 20.57
N GLY A 139 2.62 2.45 20.81
CA GLY A 139 1.55 2.74 21.75
C GLY A 139 2.06 2.96 23.18
N LEU A 140 2.92 2.08 23.67
CA LEU A 140 3.54 2.22 24.97
C LEU A 140 4.44 3.47 25.07
N LEU A 141 5.26 3.76 24.06
CA LEU A 141 6.07 4.97 24.02
C LEU A 141 5.21 6.23 24.09
N ARG A 142 4.06 6.24 23.41
CA ARG A 142 3.13 7.36 23.44
C ARG A 142 2.54 7.58 24.85
N GLU A 143 2.20 6.51 25.54
CA GLU A 143 1.64 6.57 26.91
C GLU A 143 2.69 7.03 27.94
N PHE A 144 3.99 6.70 27.74
CA PHE A 144 5.06 7.01 28.69
C PHE A 144 5.81 8.32 28.39
N VAL A 145 5.74 8.86 27.16
CA VAL A 145 6.51 10.04 26.73
C VAL A 145 5.62 11.28 26.51
N LEU A 146 4.33 11.10 26.33
CA LEU A 146 3.34 12.17 26.18
C LEU A 146 2.35 12.17 27.32
#